data_177651cecff21161e26672e5e98f2bb8
#
_entry.id   177651cecff21161e26672e5e98f2bb8
#
_cell.length_a   1.000
_cell.length_b   1.000
_cell.length_c   1.000
_cell.angle_alpha   90.00
_cell.angle_beta   90.00
_cell.angle_gamma   90.00
#
_symmetry.space_group_name_H-M   'P 1'
#
loop_
_entity.id
_entity.type
_entity.pdbx_description
1 polymer ?
#
loop_
_entity_poly.entity_id
_entity_poly.type
_entity_poly.pdbx_seq_one_letter_code
_entity_poly.pdbx_strand_id
1 'polypeptide(L)'
;FQAEDGIRDVERSRGLGDVYKRQIEIKSNFKTVPGLTVILIGEDPASKIYVKNKEKFSKEIGIDSKVIRYPENIEEKVVLETIIELNQNKIVSGILVQLPLPKHINKQKVIETILPEKDVDGFHPINVGNLSSGYDSKIPCTPQGCFLLLKEVEKNLSGKHAVVIGRSNLNGKPMAQLLLKENCTVTITHSKTKDLKSECNRADIIIAAVGKPQLVKGDWVKKNAIVIDVGINKTAKGIVGDVDFKEVSKIAKAITPVPGGVGPMTIACLLSNTVECFKSCLLYTSDAADEGLGVDLGGRRI
;
A
#
# COMPACT_ATOMS: atom_id res chain seq x y z
N PHE A 1 25.79 3.09 -17.06
CA PHE A 1 24.96 2.29 -16.15
C PHE A 1 23.53 2.57 -16.53
N GLN A 2 22.87 1.61 -17.14
CA GLN A 2 21.48 1.73 -17.54
C GLN A 2 20.62 1.51 -16.28
N ALA A 3 19.71 2.45 -16.00
CA ALA A 3 18.84 2.45 -14.82
C ALA A 3 17.92 1.21 -14.70
N GLU A 4 17.83 0.38 -15.73
CA GLU A 4 16.99 -0.81 -15.76
C GLU A 4 17.47 -1.92 -14.80
N ASP A 5 18.77 -2.16 -14.71
CA ASP A 5 19.30 -3.25 -13.87
C ASP A 5 19.34 -2.84 -12.38
N GLY A 6 19.64 -1.58 -12.10
CA GLY A 6 19.74 -1.08 -10.72
C GLY A 6 18.42 -1.09 -9.93
N ILE A 7 17.29 -0.77 -10.58
CA ILE A 7 15.97 -0.76 -9.91
C ILE A 7 15.47 -2.20 -9.72
N ARG A 8 15.64 -3.09 -10.70
CA ARG A 8 15.23 -4.50 -10.60
C ARG A 8 16.00 -5.27 -9.54
N ASP A 9 17.30 -5.00 -9.37
CA ASP A 9 18.13 -5.65 -8.35
C ASP A 9 17.86 -5.10 -6.96
N VAL A 10 17.60 -3.81 -6.82
CA VAL A 10 17.19 -3.17 -5.57
C VAL A 10 15.81 -3.67 -5.12
N GLU A 11 14.86 -3.84 -6.04
CA GLU A 11 13.53 -4.38 -5.75
C GLU A 11 13.60 -5.84 -5.26
N ARG A 12 14.41 -6.69 -5.92
CA ARG A 12 14.59 -8.09 -5.50
C ARG A 12 15.37 -8.22 -4.20
N SER A 13 16.44 -7.46 -4.02
CA SER A 13 17.34 -7.67 -2.88
C SER A 13 16.89 -6.98 -1.60
N ARG A 14 16.22 -5.79 -1.67
CA ARG A 14 15.85 -5.02 -0.47
C ARG A 14 14.39 -5.17 -0.07
N GLY A 15 13.44 -5.11 -0.99
CA GLY A 15 12.03 -5.40 -0.65
C GLY A 15 11.87 -6.81 -0.09
N LEU A 16 12.53 -7.81 -0.71
CA LEU A 16 12.64 -9.16 -0.18
C LEU A 16 13.56 -9.21 1.06
N GLY A 17 14.63 -8.46 1.11
CA GLY A 17 15.57 -8.44 2.24
C GLY A 17 14.94 -7.90 3.52
N ASP A 18 14.13 -6.85 3.46
CA ASP A 18 13.37 -6.34 4.61
C ASP A 18 12.24 -7.29 5.00
N VAL A 19 11.62 -7.96 4.03
CA VAL A 19 10.68 -9.05 4.27
C VAL A 19 11.37 -10.22 4.96
N TYR A 20 12.60 -10.63 4.55
CA TYR A 20 13.39 -11.68 5.20
C TYR A 20 13.85 -11.31 6.62
N LYS A 21 14.28 -10.07 6.85
CA LYS A 21 14.66 -9.59 8.21
C LYS A 21 13.45 -9.64 9.15
N ARG A 22 12.27 -9.21 8.70
CA ARG A 22 11.04 -9.32 9.48
C ARG A 22 10.59 -10.76 9.72
N GLN A 23 10.87 -11.68 8.81
CA GLN A 23 10.65 -13.11 8.99
C GLN A 23 11.48 -13.67 10.16
N ILE A 24 12.76 -13.28 10.25
CA ILE A 24 13.64 -13.68 11.34
C ILE A 24 13.12 -13.09 12.66
N GLU A 25 12.73 -11.83 12.67
CA GLU A 25 12.14 -11.15 13.82
C GLU A 25 10.87 -11.82 14.33
N ILE A 26 9.94 -12.20 13.43
CA ILE A 26 8.70 -12.92 13.79
C ILE A 26 9.03 -14.28 14.40
N LYS A 27 9.91 -15.06 13.77
CA LYS A 27 10.25 -16.42 14.24
C LYS A 27 11.04 -16.43 15.54
N SER A 28 11.86 -15.40 15.80
CA SER A 28 12.70 -15.35 16.99
C SER A 28 12.00 -14.75 18.21
N ASN A 29 11.06 -13.82 18.01
CA ASN A 29 10.49 -13.02 19.09
C ASN A 29 9.06 -13.39 19.49
N PHE A 30 8.33 -14.14 18.67
CA PHE A 30 6.92 -14.43 18.94
C PHE A 30 6.62 -15.93 18.92
N LYS A 31 5.89 -16.41 19.95
CA LYS A 31 5.35 -17.78 20.03
C LYS A 31 4.20 -18.01 19.05
N THR A 32 3.59 -16.94 18.53
CA THR A 32 2.47 -16.95 17.58
C THR A 32 2.89 -16.23 16.30
N VAL A 33 2.24 -16.53 15.19
CA VAL A 33 2.51 -15.92 13.88
C VAL A 33 1.41 -14.94 13.50
N PRO A 34 1.71 -13.87 12.73
CA PRO A 34 0.69 -12.97 12.21
C PRO A 34 -0.33 -13.71 11.33
N GLY A 35 -1.61 -13.44 11.51
CA GLY A 35 -2.69 -13.96 10.68
C GLY A 35 -3.22 -12.91 9.70
N LEU A 36 -3.20 -13.21 8.40
CA LEU A 36 -3.77 -12.37 7.34
C LEU A 36 -4.98 -13.05 6.71
N THR A 37 -6.15 -12.42 6.76
CA THR A 37 -7.30 -12.91 6.02
C THR A 37 -7.60 -12.01 4.82
N VAL A 38 -7.64 -12.62 3.65
CA VAL A 38 -7.97 -11.96 2.37
C VAL A 38 -9.36 -12.38 1.93
N ILE A 39 -10.25 -11.43 1.69
CA ILE A 39 -11.58 -11.68 1.12
C ILE A 39 -11.53 -11.35 -0.37
N LEU A 40 -11.84 -12.34 -1.22
CA LEU A 40 -11.94 -12.20 -2.67
C LEU A 40 -13.38 -12.44 -3.11
N ILE A 41 -13.97 -11.47 -3.82
CA ILE A 41 -15.35 -11.55 -4.32
C ILE A 41 -15.34 -11.54 -5.84
N GLY A 42 -15.98 -12.55 -6.44
CA GLY A 42 -16.02 -12.71 -7.90
C GLY A 42 -14.76 -13.33 -8.49
N GLU A 43 -14.70 -13.29 -9.82
CA GLU A 43 -13.79 -14.10 -10.63
C GLU A 43 -12.81 -13.24 -11.46
N ASP A 44 -12.61 -11.95 -11.10
CA ASP A 44 -11.69 -11.08 -11.85
C ASP A 44 -10.28 -11.69 -11.94
N PRO A 45 -9.75 -11.92 -13.16
CA PRO A 45 -8.47 -12.60 -13.35
C PRO A 45 -7.28 -11.86 -12.74
N ALA A 46 -7.32 -10.52 -12.73
CA ALA A 46 -6.25 -9.73 -12.16
C ALA A 46 -6.22 -9.88 -10.63
N SER A 47 -7.40 -9.78 -10.00
CA SER A 47 -7.57 -9.97 -8.55
C SER A 47 -7.11 -11.36 -8.10
N LYS A 48 -7.42 -12.41 -8.87
CA LYS A 48 -6.96 -13.78 -8.60
C LYS A 48 -5.44 -13.91 -8.59
N ILE A 49 -4.78 -13.30 -9.57
CA ILE A 49 -3.30 -13.31 -9.66
C ILE A 49 -2.70 -12.58 -8.45
N TYR A 50 -3.23 -11.40 -8.11
CA TYR A 50 -2.76 -10.63 -6.96
C TYR A 50 -2.95 -11.40 -5.64
N VAL A 51 -4.12 -12.00 -5.41
CA VAL A 51 -4.39 -12.80 -4.21
C VAL A 51 -3.48 -14.01 -4.13
N LYS A 52 -3.26 -14.73 -5.24
CA LYS A 52 -2.32 -15.86 -5.30
C LYS A 52 -0.88 -15.45 -4.94
N ASN A 53 -0.43 -14.31 -5.44
CA ASN A 53 0.91 -13.81 -5.11
C ASN A 53 1.00 -13.37 -3.64
N LYS A 54 -0.02 -12.70 -3.10
CA LYS A 54 -0.11 -12.33 -1.67
C LYS A 54 -0.03 -13.59 -0.78
N GLU A 55 -0.81 -14.62 -1.09
CA GLU A 55 -0.79 -15.89 -0.36
C GLU A 55 0.59 -16.56 -0.41
N LYS A 56 1.21 -16.62 -1.60
CA LYS A 56 2.54 -17.21 -1.77
C LYS A 56 3.57 -16.48 -0.91
N PHE A 57 3.68 -15.17 -1.04
CA PHE A 57 4.68 -14.39 -0.29
C PHE A 57 4.40 -14.36 1.22
N SER A 58 3.12 -14.39 1.64
CA SER A 58 2.77 -14.53 3.06
C SER A 58 3.35 -15.82 3.66
N LYS A 59 3.18 -16.94 2.97
CA LYS A 59 3.71 -18.24 3.40
C LYS A 59 5.23 -18.26 3.46
N GLU A 60 5.90 -17.65 2.47
CA GLU A 60 7.37 -17.58 2.43
C GLU A 60 7.95 -16.85 3.64
N ILE A 61 7.26 -15.85 4.17
CA ILE A 61 7.72 -15.07 5.34
C ILE A 61 7.11 -15.54 6.68
N GLY A 62 6.33 -16.62 6.69
CA GLY A 62 5.77 -17.20 7.90
C GLY A 62 4.53 -16.49 8.44
N ILE A 63 3.80 -15.74 7.61
CA ILE A 63 2.46 -15.22 7.92
C ILE A 63 1.44 -16.31 7.61
N ASP A 64 0.55 -16.62 8.55
CA ASP A 64 -0.60 -17.49 8.31
C ASP A 64 -1.64 -16.75 7.47
N SER A 65 -1.75 -17.12 6.19
CA SER A 65 -2.62 -16.43 5.23
C SER A 65 -3.80 -17.32 4.83
N LYS A 66 -5.01 -16.80 5.04
CA LYS A 66 -6.26 -17.44 4.66
C LYS A 66 -6.99 -16.61 3.60
N VAL A 67 -7.54 -17.28 2.58
CA VAL A 67 -8.35 -16.63 1.54
C VAL A 67 -9.79 -17.12 1.63
N ILE A 68 -10.71 -16.20 1.90
CA ILE A 68 -12.16 -16.43 1.83
C ILE A 68 -12.63 -16.01 0.44
N ARG A 69 -13.30 -16.90 -0.26
CA ARG A 69 -13.79 -16.66 -1.63
C ARG A 69 -15.30 -16.62 -1.66
N TYR A 70 -15.84 -15.57 -2.24
CA TYR A 70 -17.27 -15.42 -2.45
C TYR A 70 -17.60 -15.30 -3.93
N PRO A 71 -18.76 -15.80 -4.36
CA PRO A 71 -19.25 -15.58 -5.72
C PRO A 71 -19.58 -14.10 -5.95
N GLU A 72 -19.60 -13.67 -7.20
CA GLU A 72 -19.84 -12.26 -7.56
C GLU A 72 -21.19 -11.73 -7.06
N ASN A 73 -22.20 -12.59 -6.96
CA ASN A 73 -23.56 -12.26 -6.52
C ASN A 73 -23.80 -12.34 -5.01
N ILE A 74 -22.75 -12.49 -4.19
CA ILE A 74 -22.88 -12.52 -2.73
C ILE A 74 -23.54 -11.25 -2.20
N GLU A 75 -24.41 -11.35 -1.23
CA GLU A 75 -25.05 -10.21 -0.58
C GLU A 75 -24.03 -9.38 0.24
N GLU A 76 -24.13 -8.05 0.17
CA GLU A 76 -23.31 -7.13 0.97
C GLU A 76 -23.32 -7.50 2.46
N LYS A 77 -24.51 -7.85 2.99
CA LYS A 77 -24.68 -8.21 4.40
C LYS A 77 -23.75 -9.33 4.82
N VAL A 78 -23.63 -10.40 4.03
CA VAL A 78 -22.77 -11.56 4.35
C VAL A 78 -21.30 -11.14 4.41
N VAL A 79 -20.86 -10.27 3.49
CA VAL A 79 -19.49 -9.75 3.49
C VAL A 79 -19.20 -8.93 4.75
N LEU A 80 -20.14 -8.06 5.15
CA LEU A 80 -20.00 -7.25 6.36
C LEU A 80 -20.00 -8.11 7.65
N GLU A 81 -20.88 -9.10 7.74
CA GLU A 81 -20.92 -10.06 8.86
C GLU A 81 -19.60 -10.83 8.96
N THR A 82 -19.06 -11.31 7.84
CA THR A 82 -17.73 -11.95 7.81
C THR A 82 -16.62 -11.03 8.34
N ILE A 83 -16.62 -9.75 7.94
CA ILE A 83 -15.62 -8.80 8.44
C ILE A 83 -15.77 -8.58 9.95
N ILE A 84 -17.01 -8.49 10.46
CA ILE A 84 -17.27 -8.35 11.90
C ILE A 84 -16.74 -9.55 12.68
N GLU A 85 -16.98 -10.79 12.19
CA GLU A 85 -16.41 -12.00 12.78
C GLU A 85 -14.87 -12.00 12.78
N LEU A 86 -14.25 -11.58 11.67
CA LEU A 86 -12.80 -11.47 11.57
C LEU A 86 -12.23 -10.39 12.49
N ASN A 87 -12.94 -9.30 12.70
CA ASN A 87 -12.57 -8.26 13.66
C ASN A 87 -12.48 -8.82 15.09
N GLN A 88 -13.40 -9.68 15.48
CA GLN A 88 -13.44 -10.29 16.81
C GLN A 88 -12.43 -11.44 16.98
N ASN A 89 -11.93 -12.00 15.88
CA ASN A 89 -11.02 -13.13 15.90
C ASN A 89 -9.60 -12.69 16.27
N LYS A 90 -9.11 -13.12 17.44
CA LYS A 90 -7.77 -12.77 17.96
C LYS A 90 -6.61 -13.34 17.12
N ILE A 91 -6.84 -14.41 16.33
CA ILE A 91 -5.82 -15.00 15.47
C ILE A 91 -5.62 -14.15 14.19
N VAL A 92 -6.64 -13.40 13.78
CA VAL A 92 -6.60 -12.53 12.60
C VAL A 92 -6.01 -11.20 12.99
N SER A 93 -4.78 -10.96 12.55
CA SER A 93 -4.07 -9.70 12.78
C SER A 93 -4.40 -8.65 11.73
N GLY A 94 -4.67 -9.09 10.50
CA GLY A 94 -4.97 -8.20 9.39
C GLY A 94 -6.07 -8.71 8.48
N ILE A 95 -6.89 -7.79 7.98
CA ILE A 95 -8.00 -8.07 7.07
C ILE A 95 -7.78 -7.26 5.79
N LEU A 96 -7.91 -7.94 4.65
CA LEU A 96 -7.85 -7.34 3.34
C LEU A 96 -9.07 -7.75 2.52
N VAL A 97 -9.79 -6.78 1.98
CA VAL A 97 -10.84 -7.05 0.99
C VAL A 97 -10.34 -6.62 -0.39
N GLN A 98 -10.13 -7.60 -1.26
CA GLN A 98 -9.53 -7.38 -2.57
C GLN A 98 -10.43 -6.53 -3.46
N LEU A 99 -9.94 -5.38 -3.90
CA LEU A 99 -10.61 -4.51 -4.86
C LEU A 99 -10.26 -4.92 -6.31
N PRO A 100 -11.15 -4.65 -7.28
CA PRO A 100 -12.45 -3.99 -7.15
C PRO A 100 -13.54 -4.92 -6.61
N LEU A 101 -14.60 -4.34 -6.03
CA LEU A 101 -15.79 -5.04 -5.60
C LEU A 101 -16.89 -5.02 -6.67
N PRO A 102 -17.82 -5.99 -6.66
CA PRO A 102 -19.05 -5.92 -7.44
C PRO A 102 -19.83 -4.64 -7.16
N LYS A 103 -20.55 -4.11 -8.15
CA LYS A 103 -21.22 -2.79 -8.07
C LYS A 103 -22.29 -2.68 -6.97
N HIS A 104 -22.91 -3.79 -6.58
CA HIS A 104 -23.95 -3.84 -5.56
C HIS A 104 -23.40 -3.82 -4.14
N ILE A 105 -22.08 -4.00 -3.97
CA ILE A 105 -21.41 -3.94 -2.66
C ILE A 105 -20.81 -2.56 -2.46
N ASN A 106 -21.20 -1.88 -1.39
CA ASN A 106 -20.70 -0.56 -1.05
C ASN A 106 -19.27 -0.64 -0.50
N LYS A 107 -18.31 -0.26 -1.35
CA LYS A 107 -16.88 -0.26 -0.97
C LYS A 107 -16.59 0.52 0.32
N GLN A 108 -17.25 1.66 0.53
CA GLN A 108 -16.99 2.50 1.70
C GLN A 108 -17.42 1.80 2.98
N LYS A 109 -18.62 1.21 3.00
CA LYS A 109 -19.07 0.40 4.14
C LYS A 109 -18.14 -0.77 4.45
N VAL A 110 -17.66 -1.48 3.42
CA VAL A 110 -16.71 -2.58 3.58
C VAL A 110 -15.43 -2.10 4.26
N ILE A 111 -14.86 -0.99 3.79
CA ILE A 111 -13.64 -0.40 4.36
C ILE A 111 -13.87 0.03 5.82
N GLU A 112 -14.98 0.72 6.11
CA GLU A 112 -15.32 1.22 7.44
C GLU A 112 -15.70 0.13 8.43
N THR A 113 -16.08 -1.07 7.97
CA THR A 113 -16.39 -2.21 8.84
C THR A 113 -15.12 -2.91 9.34
N ILE A 114 -14.00 -2.81 8.65
CA ILE A 114 -12.71 -3.32 9.11
C ILE A 114 -12.25 -2.43 10.27
N LEU A 115 -11.80 -3.02 11.38
CA LEU A 115 -11.20 -2.24 12.47
C LEU A 115 -9.90 -1.54 11.99
N PRO A 116 -9.67 -0.27 12.34
CA PRO A 116 -8.48 0.48 11.90
C PRO A 116 -7.16 -0.23 12.21
N GLU A 117 -7.07 -0.92 13.32
CA GLU A 117 -5.90 -1.69 13.76
C GLU A 117 -5.68 -2.97 12.94
N LYS A 118 -6.72 -3.48 12.26
CA LYS A 118 -6.66 -4.66 11.36
C LYS A 118 -6.69 -4.29 9.88
N ASP A 119 -6.78 -3.01 9.54
CA ASP A 119 -6.77 -2.49 8.17
C ASP A 119 -5.35 -2.51 7.60
N VAL A 120 -4.99 -3.61 6.96
CA VAL A 120 -3.63 -3.77 6.37
C VAL A 120 -3.45 -3.00 5.07
N ASP A 121 -4.52 -2.60 4.40
CA ASP A 121 -4.46 -1.76 3.20
C ASP A 121 -4.31 -0.26 3.51
N GLY A 122 -4.60 0.18 4.76
CA GLY A 122 -4.52 1.57 5.18
C GLY A 122 -5.62 2.47 4.58
N PHE A 123 -6.79 1.91 4.25
CA PHE A 123 -7.88 2.65 3.60
C PHE A 123 -8.94 3.15 4.57
N HIS A 124 -8.94 2.66 5.80
CA HIS A 124 -9.91 3.09 6.81
C HIS A 124 -9.80 4.60 7.06
N PRO A 125 -10.93 5.35 7.18
CA PRO A 125 -10.92 6.81 7.37
C PRO A 125 -10.05 7.28 8.53
N ILE A 126 -9.95 6.51 9.63
CA ILE A 126 -9.07 6.82 10.76
C ILE A 126 -7.60 6.76 10.33
N ASN A 127 -7.17 5.71 9.62
CA ASN A 127 -5.80 5.59 9.12
C ASN A 127 -5.46 6.71 8.12
N VAL A 128 -6.40 7.03 7.23
CA VAL A 128 -6.27 8.14 6.27
C VAL A 128 -6.17 9.49 6.99
N GLY A 129 -6.99 9.71 8.01
CA GLY A 129 -6.99 10.92 8.84
C GLY A 129 -5.67 11.08 9.60
N ASN A 130 -5.19 10.01 10.23
CA ASN A 130 -3.93 9.98 10.94
C ASN A 130 -2.75 10.29 10.00
N LEU A 131 -2.69 9.65 8.83
CA LEU A 131 -1.68 9.95 7.81
C LEU A 131 -1.69 11.42 7.41
N SER A 132 -2.88 11.99 7.17
CA SER A 132 -3.03 13.39 6.77
C SER A 132 -2.62 14.37 7.89
N SER A 133 -2.80 13.97 9.14
CA SER A 133 -2.47 14.77 10.33
C SER A 133 -1.04 14.55 10.84
N GLY A 134 -0.29 13.66 10.18
CA GLY A 134 1.09 13.35 10.56
C GLY A 134 1.25 12.36 11.70
N TYR A 135 0.16 11.77 12.20
CA TYR A 135 0.20 10.72 13.21
C TYR A 135 0.60 9.37 12.62
N ASP A 136 0.98 8.44 13.52
CA ASP A 136 1.24 7.06 13.14
C ASP A 136 -0.05 6.40 12.61
N SER A 137 0.09 5.71 11.48
CA SER A 137 -1.04 5.09 10.80
C SER A 137 -0.60 3.94 9.91
N LYS A 138 -1.54 3.10 9.54
CA LYS A 138 -1.32 2.16 8.44
C LYS A 138 -1.36 2.95 7.13
N ILE A 139 -0.24 2.96 6.42
CA ILE A 139 -0.10 3.67 5.15
C ILE A 139 -0.62 2.77 4.02
N PRO A 140 -1.39 3.30 3.06
CA PRO A 140 -1.79 2.52 1.89
C PRO A 140 -0.60 1.88 1.18
N CYS A 141 -0.70 0.56 0.92
CA CYS A 141 0.44 -0.27 0.50
C CYS A 141 1.13 0.23 -0.77
N THR A 142 0.36 0.64 -1.80
CA THR A 142 0.93 1.12 -3.06
C THR A 142 1.66 2.45 -2.90
N PRO A 143 1.08 3.50 -2.27
CA PRO A 143 1.80 4.73 -1.94
C PRO A 143 3.05 4.50 -1.08
N GLN A 144 2.98 3.62 -0.10
CA GLN A 144 4.15 3.27 0.71
C GLN A 144 5.26 2.63 -0.14
N GLY A 145 4.90 1.70 -1.03
CA GLY A 145 5.84 1.09 -1.97
C GLY A 145 6.48 2.11 -2.91
N CYS A 146 5.70 3.03 -3.47
CA CYS A 146 6.20 4.14 -4.29
C CYS A 146 7.16 5.02 -3.51
N PHE A 147 6.82 5.34 -2.27
CA PHE A 147 7.65 6.16 -1.40
C PHE A 147 8.99 5.50 -1.07
N LEU A 148 9.00 4.20 -0.77
CA LEU A 148 10.22 3.44 -0.52
C LEU A 148 11.13 3.42 -1.76
N LEU A 149 10.58 3.17 -2.95
CA LEU A 149 11.33 3.24 -4.21
C LEU A 149 11.92 4.63 -4.46
N LEU A 150 11.15 5.68 -4.20
CA LEU A 150 11.62 7.06 -4.33
C LEU A 150 12.80 7.34 -3.39
N LYS A 151 12.70 6.92 -2.12
CA LYS A 151 13.77 7.09 -1.10
C LYS A 151 15.04 6.30 -1.41
N GLU A 152 14.97 5.24 -2.20
CA GLU A 152 16.16 4.51 -2.67
C GLU A 152 16.96 5.34 -3.69
N VAL A 153 16.28 6.08 -4.55
CA VAL A 153 16.91 6.91 -5.58
C VAL A 153 17.34 8.28 -5.04
N GLU A 154 16.55 8.81 -4.10
CA GLU A 154 16.74 10.15 -3.56
C GLU A 154 16.40 10.18 -2.06
N LYS A 155 17.41 10.17 -1.23
CA LYS A 155 17.25 10.14 0.23
C LYS A 155 16.69 11.44 0.81
N ASN A 156 17.08 12.59 0.23
CA ASN A 156 16.59 13.90 0.65
C ASN A 156 15.60 14.45 -0.36
N LEU A 157 14.33 14.51 0.03
CA LEU A 157 13.24 15.04 -0.80
C LEU A 157 12.88 16.49 -0.46
N SER A 158 13.45 17.05 0.61
CA SER A 158 13.13 18.40 1.07
C SER A 158 13.36 19.45 -0.02
N GLY A 159 12.38 20.31 -0.20
CA GLY A 159 12.40 21.39 -1.20
C GLY A 159 12.13 20.96 -2.66
N LYS A 160 11.98 19.65 -2.94
CA LYS A 160 11.66 19.18 -4.29
C LYS A 160 10.21 19.46 -4.64
N HIS A 161 9.96 19.75 -5.92
CA HIS A 161 8.61 19.87 -6.46
C HIS A 161 8.13 18.52 -6.97
N ALA A 162 7.06 17.99 -6.38
CA ALA A 162 6.47 16.72 -6.73
C ALA A 162 5.09 16.94 -7.39
N VAL A 163 4.87 16.29 -8.52
CA VAL A 163 3.57 16.26 -9.21
C VAL A 163 2.97 14.87 -9.11
N VAL A 164 1.80 14.78 -8.49
CA VAL A 164 1.02 13.54 -8.37
C VAL A 164 -0.13 13.59 -9.37
N ILE A 165 -0.05 12.74 -10.39
CA ILE A 165 -1.08 12.61 -11.42
C ILE A 165 -2.11 11.58 -10.97
N GLY A 166 -3.27 12.07 -10.50
CA GLY A 166 -4.33 11.28 -9.90
C GLY A 166 -4.64 11.72 -8.47
N ARG A 167 -5.93 11.62 -8.08
CA ARG A 167 -6.41 12.04 -6.75
C ARG A 167 -7.31 11.01 -6.08
N SER A 168 -7.05 9.74 -6.35
CA SER A 168 -7.79 8.66 -5.68
C SER A 168 -7.45 8.59 -4.20
N ASN A 169 -8.40 8.11 -3.39
CA ASN A 169 -8.15 7.84 -1.96
C ASN A 169 -7.17 6.67 -1.77
N LEU A 170 -7.02 5.81 -2.80
CA LEU A 170 -6.15 4.63 -2.73
C LEU A 170 -4.67 4.96 -3.00
N ASN A 171 -4.39 5.92 -3.89
CA ASN A 171 -3.03 6.21 -4.37
C ASN A 171 -2.67 7.69 -4.29
N GLY A 172 -3.33 8.56 -5.07
CA GLY A 172 -2.88 9.94 -5.27
C GLY A 172 -2.88 10.78 -3.99
N LYS A 173 -3.96 10.76 -3.22
CA LYS A 173 -4.02 11.52 -1.96
C LYS A 173 -3.01 11.04 -0.92
N PRO A 174 -2.93 9.74 -0.58
CA PRO A 174 -1.95 9.27 0.40
C PRO A 174 -0.50 9.48 -0.07
N MET A 175 -0.22 9.36 -1.38
CA MET A 175 1.11 9.66 -1.91
C MET A 175 1.47 11.13 -1.71
N ALA A 176 0.53 12.05 -1.93
CA ALA A 176 0.75 13.47 -1.69
C ALA A 176 1.05 13.76 -0.21
N GLN A 177 0.37 13.11 0.72
CA GLN A 177 0.65 13.25 2.16
C GLN A 177 2.05 12.76 2.54
N LEU A 178 2.49 11.64 1.98
CA LEU A 178 3.85 11.14 2.21
C LEU A 178 4.92 12.12 1.70
N LEU A 179 4.71 12.71 0.53
CA LEU A 179 5.62 13.70 -0.05
C LEU A 179 5.63 15.01 0.76
N LEU A 180 4.47 15.47 1.25
CA LEU A 180 4.37 16.63 2.14
C LEU A 180 5.13 16.40 3.45
N LYS A 181 5.02 15.21 4.05
CA LYS A 181 5.76 14.83 5.27
C LYS A 181 7.29 14.93 5.08
N GLU A 182 7.77 14.75 3.85
CA GLU A 182 9.19 14.90 3.46
C GLU A 182 9.56 16.32 3.01
N ASN A 183 8.71 17.32 3.28
CA ASN A 183 8.89 18.71 2.91
C ASN A 183 8.97 18.97 1.40
N CYS A 184 8.30 18.16 0.58
CA CYS A 184 8.12 18.46 -0.83
C CYS A 184 7.06 19.56 -1.02
N THR A 185 7.21 20.37 -2.07
CA THR A 185 6.09 21.14 -2.64
C THR A 185 5.29 20.22 -3.54
N VAL A 186 4.01 19.97 -3.22
CA VAL A 186 3.21 18.96 -3.92
C VAL A 186 2.09 19.59 -4.73
N THR A 187 2.02 19.25 -6.01
CA THR A 187 0.90 19.56 -6.89
C THR A 187 0.12 18.28 -7.21
N ILE A 188 -1.16 18.23 -6.85
CA ILE A 188 -2.05 17.14 -7.23
C ILE A 188 -2.80 17.53 -8.51
N THR A 189 -2.66 16.72 -9.54
CA THR A 189 -3.33 16.94 -10.83
C THR A 189 -4.39 15.87 -11.10
N HIS A 190 -5.35 16.16 -11.98
CA HIS A 190 -6.48 15.29 -12.26
C HIS A 190 -7.09 15.61 -13.64
N SER A 191 -8.13 14.90 -14.05
CA SER A 191 -8.80 15.04 -15.35
C SER A 191 -9.38 16.44 -15.65
N LYS A 192 -9.40 17.35 -14.68
CA LYS A 192 -9.85 18.75 -14.84
C LYS A 192 -8.69 19.75 -14.80
N THR A 193 -7.46 19.29 -14.62
CA THR A 193 -6.26 20.13 -14.71
C THR A 193 -6.12 20.62 -16.16
N LYS A 194 -5.99 21.94 -16.34
CA LYS A 194 -6.00 22.56 -17.68
C LYS A 194 -4.75 22.22 -18.49
N ASP A 195 -3.57 22.36 -17.89
CA ASP A 195 -2.28 22.13 -18.54
C ASP A 195 -1.43 21.16 -17.72
N LEU A 196 -1.74 19.87 -17.86
CA LEU A 196 -1.04 18.81 -17.16
C LEU A 196 0.43 18.71 -17.58
N LYS A 197 0.74 18.98 -18.86
CA LYS A 197 2.09 18.96 -19.38
C LYS A 197 2.97 20.00 -18.69
N SER A 198 2.49 21.24 -18.58
CA SER A 198 3.22 22.31 -17.90
C SER A 198 3.49 21.99 -16.43
N GLU A 199 2.52 21.39 -15.74
CA GLU A 199 2.73 20.96 -14.36
C GLU A 199 3.84 19.91 -14.27
N CYS A 200 3.83 18.89 -15.12
CA CYS A 200 4.84 17.84 -15.16
C CYS A 200 6.25 18.39 -15.50
N ASN A 201 6.35 19.34 -16.43
CA ASN A 201 7.64 19.91 -16.84
C ASN A 201 8.40 20.64 -15.72
N ARG A 202 7.69 21.08 -14.68
CA ARG A 202 8.31 21.75 -13.52
C ARG A 202 8.72 20.76 -12.42
N ALA A 203 8.29 19.51 -12.51
CA ALA A 203 8.42 18.53 -11.44
C ALA A 203 9.82 17.91 -11.36
N ASP A 204 10.37 17.84 -10.17
CA ASP A 204 11.54 17.02 -9.84
C ASP A 204 11.15 15.55 -9.65
N ILE A 205 9.88 15.33 -9.23
CA ILE A 205 9.30 14.01 -8.97
C ILE A 205 7.92 13.94 -9.63
N ILE A 206 7.68 12.89 -10.40
CA ILE A 206 6.37 12.63 -11.02
C ILE A 206 5.87 11.27 -10.53
N ILE A 207 4.66 11.25 -9.98
CA ILE A 207 3.94 10.03 -9.61
C ILE A 207 2.73 9.89 -10.53
N ALA A 208 2.72 8.89 -11.42
CA ALA A 208 1.63 8.67 -12.37
C ALA A 208 0.71 7.54 -11.86
N ALA A 209 -0.56 7.87 -11.52
CA ALA A 209 -1.52 6.95 -10.92
C ALA A 209 -2.96 7.21 -11.41
N VAL A 210 -3.19 7.14 -12.71
CA VAL A 210 -4.48 7.46 -13.36
C VAL A 210 -5.09 6.33 -14.18
N GLY A 211 -4.36 5.23 -14.42
CA GLY A 211 -4.82 4.11 -15.22
C GLY A 211 -5.07 4.48 -16.69
N LYS A 212 -4.21 5.33 -17.25
CA LYS A 212 -4.26 5.73 -18.67
C LYS A 212 -2.96 5.32 -19.36
N PRO A 213 -3.01 4.38 -20.31
CA PRO A 213 -1.81 3.86 -20.96
C PRO A 213 -0.94 4.96 -21.56
N GLN A 214 0.33 5.03 -21.14
CA GLN A 214 1.36 5.91 -21.71
C GLN A 214 0.93 7.40 -21.85
N LEU A 215 0.18 7.90 -20.89
CA LEU A 215 -0.29 9.29 -20.85
C LEU A 215 0.87 10.28 -20.77
N VAL A 216 1.85 10.01 -19.89
CA VAL A 216 3.01 10.88 -19.68
C VAL A 216 4.07 10.57 -20.74
N LYS A 217 4.40 11.58 -21.55
CA LYS A 217 5.38 11.50 -22.64
C LYS A 217 6.73 12.04 -22.24
N GLY A 218 7.78 11.76 -23.03
CA GLY A 218 9.11 12.25 -22.78
C GLY A 218 9.20 13.77 -22.68
N ASP A 219 8.49 14.48 -23.55
CA ASP A 219 8.46 15.96 -23.58
C ASP A 219 7.67 16.61 -22.42
N TRP A 220 7.10 15.78 -21.50
CA TRP A 220 6.46 16.24 -20.27
C TRP A 220 7.40 16.16 -19.07
N VAL A 221 8.53 15.50 -19.20
CA VAL A 221 9.40 15.17 -18.07
C VAL A 221 10.63 16.08 -18.07
N LYS A 222 10.85 16.75 -16.96
CA LYS A 222 12.07 17.55 -16.72
C LYS A 222 13.30 16.64 -16.74
N LYS A 223 14.39 17.10 -17.34
CA LYS A 223 15.67 16.37 -17.30
C LYS A 223 16.09 16.06 -15.86
N ASN A 224 16.47 14.82 -15.62
CA ASN A 224 16.85 14.31 -14.30
C ASN A 224 15.69 14.22 -13.28
N ALA A 225 14.43 14.33 -13.69
CA ALA A 225 13.31 14.02 -12.80
C ALA A 225 13.27 12.54 -12.42
N ILE A 226 12.66 12.22 -11.27
CA ILE A 226 12.38 10.86 -10.84
C ILE A 226 10.92 10.56 -11.15
N VAL A 227 10.64 9.43 -11.80
CA VAL A 227 9.30 9.07 -12.25
C VAL A 227 8.89 7.73 -11.65
N ILE A 228 7.79 7.73 -10.90
CA ILE A 228 7.16 6.53 -10.35
C ILE A 228 5.87 6.27 -11.12
N ASP A 229 5.84 5.19 -11.88
CA ASP A 229 4.68 4.75 -12.66
C ASP A 229 3.91 3.69 -11.87
N VAL A 230 2.72 4.05 -11.41
CA VAL A 230 1.79 3.19 -10.65
C VAL A 230 0.80 2.49 -11.58
N GLY A 231 0.70 2.94 -12.83
CA GLY A 231 -0.27 2.46 -13.79
C GLY A 231 -0.06 0.98 -14.13
N ILE A 232 -1.16 0.22 -14.23
CA ILE A 232 -1.19 -1.15 -14.77
C ILE A 232 -2.30 -1.22 -15.80
N ASN A 233 -1.95 -1.10 -17.06
CA ASN A 233 -2.90 -1.06 -18.16
C ASN A 233 -2.70 -2.26 -19.09
N LYS A 234 -3.76 -3.04 -19.28
CA LYS A 234 -3.77 -4.13 -20.26
C LYS A 234 -4.01 -3.56 -21.66
N THR A 235 -3.13 -3.85 -22.59
CA THR A 235 -3.23 -3.48 -24.00
C THR A 235 -3.10 -4.72 -24.87
N ALA A 236 -3.39 -4.59 -26.17
CA ALA A 236 -3.19 -5.67 -27.13
C ALA A 236 -1.72 -6.13 -27.21
N LYS A 237 -0.76 -5.27 -26.83
CA LYS A 237 0.68 -5.55 -26.84
C LYS A 237 1.23 -6.01 -25.48
N GLY A 238 0.38 -6.20 -24.48
CA GLY A 238 0.77 -6.56 -23.12
C GLY A 238 0.42 -5.51 -22.08
N ILE A 239 1.10 -5.59 -20.92
CA ILE A 239 0.89 -4.66 -19.80
C ILE A 239 1.83 -3.47 -19.96
N VAL A 240 1.27 -2.26 -19.84
CA VAL A 240 2.01 -0.99 -19.87
C VAL A 240 1.59 -0.10 -18.70
N GLY A 241 2.45 0.84 -18.33
CA GLY A 241 2.16 1.84 -17.32
C GLY A 241 1.40 3.06 -17.84
N ASP A 242 1.28 4.06 -16.98
CA ASP A 242 0.73 5.38 -17.32
C ASP A 242 1.78 6.28 -18.00
N VAL A 243 3.05 5.87 -17.99
CA VAL A 243 4.17 6.61 -18.54
C VAL A 243 4.71 5.91 -19.80
N ASP A 244 5.10 6.69 -20.80
CA ASP A 244 5.84 6.16 -21.95
C ASP A 244 7.28 5.85 -21.53
N PHE A 245 7.49 4.64 -21.06
CA PHE A 245 8.77 4.20 -20.48
C PHE A 245 9.93 4.39 -21.47
N LYS A 246 9.71 4.10 -22.76
CA LYS A 246 10.75 4.17 -23.79
C LYS A 246 11.28 5.59 -24.01
N GLU A 247 10.39 6.58 -23.96
CA GLU A 247 10.78 7.99 -24.11
C GLU A 247 11.36 8.53 -22.80
N VAL A 248 10.67 8.30 -21.70
CA VAL A 248 10.99 8.91 -20.40
C VAL A 248 12.27 8.35 -19.80
N SER A 249 12.59 7.08 -20.00
CA SER A 249 13.84 6.46 -19.52
C SER A 249 15.11 7.11 -20.06
N LYS A 250 15.03 7.84 -21.19
CA LYS A 250 16.16 8.58 -21.77
C LYS A 250 16.40 9.94 -21.12
N ILE A 251 15.44 10.46 -20.37
CA ILE A 251 15.40 11.83 -19.84
C ILE A 251 15.44 11.85 -18.32
N ALA A 252 14.71 10.94 -17.68
CA ALA A 252 14.59 10.83 -16.24
C ALA A 252 15.89 10.33 -15.58
N LYS A 253 16.15 10.76 -14.34
CA LYS A 253 17.20 10.20 -13.48
C LYS A 253 16.91 8.73 -13.17
N ALA A 254 15.63 8.43 -12.90
CA ALA A 254 15.14 7.09 -12.65
C ALA A 254 13.65 7.00 -13.01
N ILE A 255 13.23 5.81 -13.42
CA ILE A 255 11.83 5.48 -13.69
C ILE A 255 11.55 4.04 -13.30
N THR A 256 10.39 3.79 -12.69
CA THR A 256 9.94 2.43 -12.37
C THR A 256 9.41 1.72 -13.63
N PRO A 257 9.81 0.47 -13.89
CA PRO A 257 9.25 -0.30 -15.01
C PRO A 257 7.83 -0.80 -14.70
N VAL A 258 7.05 -1.04 -15.75
CA VAL A 258 5.74 -1.72 -15.66
C VAL A 258 5.68 -2.82 -16.74
N PRO A 259 5.55 -4.10 -16.33
CA PRO A 259 5.48 -4.62 -14.96
C PRO A 259 6.85 -4.70 -14.26
N GLY A 260 6.84 -4.89 -12.94
CA GLY A 260 8.03 -5.20 -12.15
C GLY A 260 8.52 -4.06 -11.25
N GLY A 261 7.90 -2.86 -11.29
CA GLY A 261 8.21 -1.74 -10.43
C GLY A 261 7.39 -1.73 -9.12
N VAL A 262 6.36 -0.92 -9.08
CA VAL A 262 5.53 -0.69 -7.89
C VAL A 262 4.77 -1.93 -7.40
N GLY A 263 4.36 -2.82 -8.31
CA GLY A 263 3.54 -3.99 -7.97
C GLY A 263 4.13 -4.89 -6.89
N PRO A 264 5.38 -5.38 -7.02
CA PRO A 264 6.05 -6.16 -5.98
C PRO A 264 6.15 -5.44 -4.64
N MET A 265 6.42 -4.14 -4.64
CA MET A 265 6.50 -3.32 -3.43
C MET A 265 5.15 -3.19 -2.72
N THR A 266 4.04 -3.15 -3.45
CA THR A 266 2.70 -3.16 -2.87
C THR A 266 2.48 -4.41 -2.00
N ILE A 267 2.93 -5.59 -2.47
CA ILE A 267 2.82 -6.83 -1.69
C ILE A 267 3.75 -6.79 -0.47
N ALA A 268 4.98 -6.33 -0.62
CA ALA A 268 5.92 -6.21 0.49
C ALA A 268 5.37 -5.28 1.60
N CYS A 269 4.79 -4.14 1.22
CA CYS A 269 4.18 -3.20 2.16
C CYS A 269 2.93 -3.79 2.85
N LEU A 270 2.11 -4.58 2.13
CA LEU A 270 0.99 -5.29 2.74
C LEU A 270 1.45 -6.23 3.86
N LEU A 271 2.48 -7.02 3.58
CA LEU A 271 3.04 -7.95 4.56
C LEU A 271 3.66 -7.21 5.75
N SER A 272 4.32 -6.08 5.48
CA SER A 272 4.81 -5.16 6.52
C SER A 272 3.67 -4.65 7.41
N ASN A 273 2.59 -4.13 6.81
CA ASN A 273 1.43 -3.65 7.56
C ASN A 273 0.78 -4.79 8.38
N THR A 274 0.75 -6.02 7.85
CA THR A 274 0.23 -7.18 8.58
C THR A 274 1.04 -7.47 9.85
N VAL A 275 2.38 -7.37 9.77
CA VAL A 275 3.27 -7.51 10.92
C VAL A 275 3.06 -6.39 11.94
N GLU A 276 2.91 -5.15 11.49
CA GLU A 276 2.63 -4.01 12.37
C GLU A 276 1.26 -4.14 13.06
N CYS A 277 0.24 -4.61 12.35
CA CYS A 277 -1.06 -4.93 12.94
C CYS A 277 -0.93 -6.00 14.03
N PHE A 278 -0.16 -7.06 13.77
CA PHE A 278 0.10 -8.12 14.75
C PHE A 278 0.79 -7.59 16.00
N LYS A 279 1.85 -6.79 15.86
CA LYS A 279 2.56 -6.16 16.99
C LYS A 279 1.61 -5.28 17.81
N SER A 280 0.79 -4.47 17.19
CA SER A 280 -0.19 -3.61 17.86
C SER A 280 -1.21 -4.43 18.66
N CYS A 281 -1.69 -5.56 18.10
CA CYS A 281 -2.61 -6.45 18.80
C CYS A 281 -1.98 -7.10 20.04
N LEU A 282 -0.69 -7.45 19.99
CA LEU A 282 0.01 -8.04 21.14
C LEU A 282 0.23 -7.05 22.27
N LEU A 283 0.63 -5.81 21.96
CA LEU A 283 0.84 -4.76 22.96
C LEU A 283 -0.47 -4.44 23.70
N TYR A 284 -1.57 -4.32 22.97
CA TYR A 284 -2.88 -4.05 23.58
C TYR A 284 -3.36 -5.17 24.52
N THR A 285 -3.01 -6.44 24.22
CA THR A 285 -3.35 -7.59 25.09
C THR A 285 -2.46 -7.68 26.33
N SER A 286 -1.20 -7.22 26.27
CA SER A 286 -0.31 -7.16 27.45
C SER A 286 -0.71 -6.06 28.42
N ASP A 287 -1.02 -4.87 27.90
CA ASP A 287 -1.45 -3.74 28.73
C ASP A 287 -2.78 -4.01 29.43
N ALA A 288 -3.73 -4.65 28.75
CA ALA A 288 -5.00 -5.06 29.33
C ALA A 288 -4.85 -6.19 30.39
N ALA A 289 -3.80 -7.01 30.29
CA ALA A 289 -3.49 -8.02 31.30
C ALA A 289 -2.84 -7.40 32.56
N ASP A 290 -2.03 -6.37 32.39
CA ASP A 290 -1.38 -5.66 33.49
C ASP A 290 -2.36 -4.74 34.24
N GLU A 291 -3.31 -4.10 33.54
CA GLU A 291 -4.40 -3.36 34.20
C GLU A 291 -5.34 -4.26 35.02
N GLY A 292 -5.53 -5.51 34.61
CA GLY A 292 -6.33 -6.48 35.34
C GLY A 292 -5.69 -6.98 36.66
N LEU A 293 -4.38 -6.80 36.79
CA LEU A 293 -3.62 -7.14 38.03
C LEU A 293 -3.45 -5.94 38.97
N GLY A 294 -3.80 -4.73 38.53
CA GLY A 294 -3.61 -3.48 39.29
C GLY A 294 -4.78 -3.07 40.20
N VAL A 295 -5.78 -3.91 40.41
CA VAL A 295 -6.79 -3.67 41.45
C VAL A 295 -6.26 -4.15 42.79
N ASP A 296 -5.44 -3.31 43.43
CA ASP A 296 -5.04 -3.53 44.80
C ASP A 296 -6.23 -3.32 45.73
N LEU A 297 -6.64 -4.38 46.38
CA LEU A 297 -7.63 -4.43 47.45
C LEU A 297 -6.99 -3.94 48.78
N GLY A 298 -6.27 -2.84 48.74
CA GLY A 298 -5.62 -2.18 49.88
C GLY A 298 -6.49 -1.17 50.59
N GLY A 299 -7.74 -1.49 50.88
CA GLY A 299 -8.55 -0.71 51.81
C GLY A 299 -8.24 -1.07 53.25
N ARG A 300 -7.35 -0.39 53.94
CA ARG A 300 -7.33 -0.32 55.40
C ARG A 300 -7.73 1.07 55.87
N ARG A 301 -8.91 1.11 56.51
CA ARG A 301 -9.36 2.23 57.35
C ARG A 301 -8.47 2.32 58.60
N ILE A 302 -8.13 3.54 58.95
CA ILE A 302 -8.19 4.02 60.32
C ILE A 302 -8.89 5.39 60.28
#